data_1622d91ff947d7a747fb607d1fa9145f
#
_entry.id   1622d91ff947d7a747fb607d1fa9145f
#
_cell.length_a   1.000
_cell.length_b   1.000
_cell.length_c   1.000
_cell.angle_alpha   90.00
_cell.angle_beta   90.00
_cell.angle_gamma   90.00
#
_symmetry.space_group_name_H-M   'P 1'
#
loop_
_entity.id
_entity.type
_entity.pdbx_description
1 polymer ?
#
loop_
_entity_poly.entity_id
_entity_poly.type
_entity_poly.pdbx_seq_one_letter_code
_entity_poly.pdbx_strand_id
1 'polypeptide(L)'
;MNIVITCPQCGAEIDLEEEDTVFRCRYCGSTLKPTGRNQVQSFFISPRQIPQKVGKALVRALKARNPKQLHIAEHYLFYAPYWRVTGMIFQWLFGRKYFRTPDGDKSWKDLKKLRSTPWVHTFPAFDASRWGLFSLGLRAQALKICPFNKQEMGNDSLLVKQTISFREAADHAQRSITKQGSTGSLQVDMATSELVGERYSLLYFPFYYYTLKGNRQKTVLIVDALSHKVIKASVDIDELKTNSLGGKIPYKPLNFIPYNCPNCGWEFSFRPRTMIHFCKSCSRAWQEREGAYVPVSYKISLHDKPAKTHCKYLAFWRLTAVIKTPGREYKTLTDFYDLFPLPRVLDQEALKSRNISFYIPAFRIKNVIIVDKFAARLTQMQPKFTESEPDSVEELDLSDIWLPLKEAKEMAHVLLYSMTKETHKRTKEIVKKAELQFVDTTLLCLPFMEKGIYLREAQTDLALQKNALDLD
;
A
#
# COMPACT_ATOMS: atom_id res chain seq x y z
N MET A 1 7.40 -8.67 -2.28
CA MET A 1 7.52 -9.90 -1.46
C MET A 1 6.88 -11.02 -2.24
N ASN A 2 7.46 -12.22 -2.24
CA ASN A 2 6.92 -13.34 -3.01
C ASN A 2 6.02 -14.19 -2.12
N ILE A 3 4.79 -14.45 -2.60
CA ILE A 3 3.83 -15.34 -1.95
C ILE A 3 3.83 -16.65 -2.72
N VAL A 4 4.12 -17.75 -2.05
CA VAL A 4 4.07 -19.10 -2.64
C VAL A 4 2.67 -19.64 -2.45
N ILE A 5 2.02 -20.04 -3.55
CA ILE A 5 0.67 -20.62 -3.54
C ILE A 5 0.60 -21.89 -4.37
N THR A 6 -0.44 -22.66 -4.14
CA THR A 6 -0.77 -23.82 -4.97
C THR A 6 -1.88 -23.47 -5.95
N CYS A 7 -1.71 -23.77 -7.23
CA CYS A 7 -2.74 -23.55 -8.24
C CYS A 7 -3.98 -24.39 -7.92
N PRO A 8 -5.17 -23.79 -7.78
CA PRO A 8 -6.39 -24.56 -7.44
C PRO A 8 -6.87 -25.48 -8.58
N GLN A 9 -6.38 -25.28 -9.81
CA GLN A 9 -6.77 -26.08 -10.97
C GLN A 9 -5.89 -27.31 -11.20
N CYS A 10 -4.56 -27.17 -11.02
CA CYS A 10 -3.62 -28.25 -11.35
C CYS A 10 -2.69 -28.68 -10.19
N GLY A 11 -2.76 -28.03 -9.03
CA GLY A 11 -1.94 -28.35 -7.87
C GLY A 11 -0.48 -27.88 -7.95
N ALA A 12 -0.05 -27.23 -9.03
CA ALA A 12 1.34 -26.77 -9.17
C ALA A 12 1.65 -25.59 -8.26
N GLU A 13 2.87 -25.56 -7.72
CA GLU A 13 3.37 -24.43 -6.91
C GLU A 13 3.68 -23.22 -7.79
N ILE A 14 3.26 -22.06 -7.38
CA ILE A 14 3.39 -20.78 -8.08
C ILE A 14 3.92 -19.72 -7.12
N ASP A 15 4.94 -18.98 -7.57
CA ASP A 15 5.40 -17.76 -6.92
C ASP A 15 4.62 -16.55 -7.48
N LEU A 16 3.95 -15.78 -6.62
CA LEU A 16 3.28 -14.53 -6.95
C LEU A 16 4.03 -13.34 -6.33
N GLU A 17 4.10 -12.24 -7.06
CA GLU A 17 4.45 -10.98 -6.43
C GLU A 17 3.26 -10.45 -5.60
N GLU A 18 3.53 -9.86 -4.47
CA GLU A 18 2.48 -9.31 -3.58
C GLU A 18 1.60 -8.25 -4.28
N GLU A 19 2.12 -7.62 -5.32
CA GLU A 19 1.42 -6.61 -6.12
C GLU A 19 0.54 -7.21 -7.23
N ASP A 20 0.75 -8.48 -7.60
CA ASP A 20 -0.01 -9.10 -8.68
C ASP A 20 -1.46 -9.33 -8.26
N THR A 21 -2.39 -8.71 -8.98
CA THR A 21 -3.83 -8.84 -8.75
C THR A 21 -4.45 -9.97 -9.56
N VAL A 22 -3.78 -10.44 -10.59
CA VAL A 22 -4.18 -11.53 -11.48
C VAL A 22 -2.94 -12.32 -11.86
N PHE A 23 -3.06 -13.63 -11.96
CA PHE A 23 -1.96 -14.45 -12.46
C PHE A 23 -2.45 -15.52 -13.46
N ARG A 24 -1.53 -15.93 -14.31
CA ARG A 24 -1.73 -17.07 -15.21
C ARG A 24 -0.83 -18.20 -14.78
N CYS A 25 -1.43 -19.36 -14.51
CA CYS A 25 -0.65 -20.55 -14.18
C CYS A 25 0.16 -21.01 -15.39
N ARG A 26 1.49 -21.05 -15.23
CA ARG A 26 2.41 -21.46 -16.30
C ARG A 26 2.31 -22.96 -16.66
N TYR A 27 1.64 -23.76 -15.83
CA TYR A 27 1.50 -25.20 -16.03
C TYR A 27 0.19 -25.56 -16.74
N CYS A 28 -0.95 -25.03 -16.31
CA CYS A 28 -2.26 -25.35 -16.89
C CYS A 28 -2.87 -24.22 -17.72
N GLY A 29 -2.23 -23.03 -17.77
CA GLY A 29 -2.72 -21.90 -18.53
C GLY A 29 -3.90 -21.12 -17.91
N SER A 30 -4.50 -21.61 -16.82
CA SER A 30 -5.64 -20.96 -16.18
C SER A 30 -5.29 -19.57 -15.66
N THR A 31 -6.14 -18.60 -15.97
CA THR A 31 -6.05 -17.24 -15.44
C THR A 31 -6.97 -17.13 -14.22
N LEU A 32 -6.39 -16.71 -13.10
CA LEU A 32 -7.07 -16.66 -11.80
C LEU A 32 -6.82 -15.34 -11.10
N LYS A 33 -7.82 -14.87 -10.36
CA LYS A 33 -7.74 -13.67 -9.54
C LYS A 33 -7.79 -14.05 -8.06
N PRO A 34 -6.72 -13.78 -7.28
CA PRO A 34 -6.75 -13.99 -5.84
C PRO A 34 -7.71 -12.97 -5.19
N THR A 35 -8.44 -13.41 -4.18
CA THR A 35 -9.43 -12.62 -3.45
C THR A 35 -8.97 -12.32 -2.02
N GLY A 36 -9.66 -11.40 -1.34
CA GLY A 36 -9.42 -11.11 0.07
C GLY A 36 -8.24 -10.19 0.36
N ARG A 37 -7.68 -9.51 -0.63
CA ARG A 37 -6.56 -8.55 -0.44
C ARG A 37 -6.91 -7.37 0.46
N ASN A 38 -8.18 -7.02 0.57
CA ASN A 38 -8.66 -5.94 1.43
C ASN A 38 -8.92 -6.39 2.88
N GLN A 39 -8.61 -7.65 3.20
CA GLN A 39 -8.76 -8.23 4.53
C GLN A 39 -7.40 -8.50 5.16
N VAL A 40 -7.36 -8.60 6.49
CA VAL A 40 -6.14 -9.03 7.18
C VAL A 40 -5.87 -10.48 6.82
N GLN A 41 -4.81 -10.71 6.07
CA GLN A 41 -4.36 -12.05 5.68
C GLN A 41 -3.33 -12.56 6.66
N SER A 42 -3.31 -13.88 6.86
CA SER A 42 -2.31 -14.53 7.69
C SER A 42 -1.33 -15.32 6.82
N PHE A 43 -0.05 -15.13 7.08
CA PHE A 43 1.05 -15.81 6.39
C PHE A 43 1.98 -16.45 7.40
N PHE A 44 2.77 -17.41 6.96
CA PHE A 44 3.87 -17.95 7.72
C PHE A 44 5.15 -18.03 6.90
N ILE A 45 6.27 -18.25 7.56
CA ILE A 45 7.57 -18.45 6.94
C ILE A 45 8.08 -19.83 7.35
N SER A 46 8.44 -20.64 6.36
CA SER A 46 8.99 -21.97 6.62
C SER A 46 10.41 -21.86 7.20
N PRO A 47 10.77 -22.62 8.23
CA PRO A 47 12.12 -22.68 8.76
C PRO A 47 13.10 -23.25 7.72
N ARG A 48 14.34 -22.76 7.70
CA ARG A 48 15.35 -23.22 6.74
C ARG A 48 15.90 -24.61 7.03
N GLN A 49 15.86 -25.05 8.27
CA GLN A 49 16.40 -26.31 8.75
C GLN A 49 15.50 -26.92 9.82
N ILE A 50 15.66 -28.20 10.10
CA ILE A 50 14.94 -28.86 11.19
C ILE A 50 15.53 -28.52 12.55
N PRO A 51 14.72 -28.48 13.64
CA PRO A 51 15.18 -28.10 14.98
C PRO A 51 16.38 -28.93 15.47
N GLN A 52 16.40 -30.23 15.21
CA GLN A 52 17.48 -31.14 15.66
C GLN A 52 18.83 -30.77 15.04
N LYS A 53 18.87 -30.34 13.78
CA LYS A 53 20.11 -29.96 13.09
C LYS A 53 20.68 -28.65 13.66
N VAL A 54 19.80 -27.67 13.84
CA VAL A 54 20.18 -26.36 14.46
C VAL A 54 20.63 -26.55 15.90
N GLY A 55 19.91 -27.36 16.68
CA GLY A 55 20.26 -27.64 18.07
C GLY A 55 21.62 -28.34 18.23
N LYS A 56 21.95 -29.32 17.35
CA LYS A 56 23.30 -29.94 17.35
C LYS A 56 24.42 -28.94 17.08
N ALA A 57 24.22 -28.02 16.12
CA ALA A 57 25.16 -26.96 15.80
C ALA A 57 25.34 -26.01 17.00
N LEU A 58 24.21 -25.61 17.62
CA LEU A 58 24.18 -24.75 18.80
C LEU A 58 25.02 -25.37 19.98
N VAL A 59 24.76 -26.65 20.30
CA VAL A 59 25.49 -27.34 21.38
C VAL A 59 26.99 -27.42 21.08
N ARG A 60 27.38 -27.70 19.83
CA ARG A 60 28.80 -27.67 19.42
C ARG A 60 29.44 -26.29 19.65
N ALA A 61 28.78 -25.22 19.24
CA ALA A 61 29.28 -23.87 19.42
C ALA A 61 29.39 -23.44 20.88
N LEU A 62 28.46 -23.88 21.72
CA LEU A 62 28.48 -23.61 23.16
C LEU A 62 29.55 -24.43 23.88
N LYS A 63 29.77 -25.70 23.51
CA LYS A 63 30.82 -26.54 24.06
C LYS A 63 32.23 -26.03 23.74
N ALA A 64 32.43 -25.46 22.56
CA ALA A 64 33.70 -24.82 22.19
C ALA A 64 34.07 -23.62 23.09
N ARG A 65 33.08 -22.96 23.67
CA ARG A 65 33.27 -21.81 24.59
C ARG A 65 33.25 -22.21 26.07
N ASN A 66 32.61 -23.30 26.41
CA ASN A 66 32.49 -23.79 27.79
C ASN A 66 32.32 -25.32 27.78
N PRO A 67 33.34 -26.11 28.19
CA PRO A 67 33.39 -27.55 28.02
C PRO A 67 32.45 -28.37 28.94
N LYS A 68 31.54 -27.72 29.67
CA LYS A 68 30.53 -28.42 30.48
C LYS A 68 29.68 -29.33 29.58
N GLN A 69 29.32 -30.51 30.11
CA GLN A 69 28.46 -31.48 29.43
C GLN A 69 27.05 -30.87 29.22
N LEU A 70 26.85 -30.13 28.13
CA LEU A 70 25.55 -29.61 27.72
C LEU A 70 24.91 -30.59 26.74
N HIS A 71 23.64 -30.90 26.97
CA HIS A 71 22.80 -31.64 26.03
C HIS A 71 21.42 -31.01 25.91
N ILE A 72 20.78 -31.22 24.76
CA ILE A 72 19.41 -30.79 24.54
C ILE A 72 18.49 -31.76 25.25
N ALA A 73 17.72 -31.26 26.21
CA ALA A 73 16.69 -32.04 26.88
C ALA A 73 15.39 -32.04 26.14
N GLU A 74 14.97 -30.86 25.64
CA GLU A 74 13.72 -30.66 24.91
C GLU A 74 13.91 -29.61 23.83
N HIS A 75 13.14 -29.71 22.77
CA HIS A 75 13.07 -28.69 21.72
C HIS A 75 11.70 -28.64 21.10
N TYR A 76 11.28 -27.45 20.72
CA TYR A 76 10.00 -27.19 20.05
C TYR A 76 10.20 -26.20 18.93
N LEU A 77 9.45 -26.37 17.83
CA LEU A 77 9.22 -25.34 16.84
C LEU A 77 7.98 -24.56 17.29
N PHE A 78 8.10 -23.25 17.36
CA PHE A 78 6.94 -22.40 17.60
C PHE A 78 6.94 -21.22 16.64
N TYR A 79 5.75 -20.68 16.41
CA TYR A 79 5.54 -19.52 15.57
C TYR A 79 4.96 -18.39 16.42
N ALA A 80 5.57 -17.23 16.33
CA ALA A 80 5.08 -16.02 16.97
C ALA A 80 4.46 -15.09 15.93
N PRO A 81 3.25 -14.53 16.18
CA PRO A 81 2.58 -13.65 15.24
C PRO A 81 3.17 -12.23 15.30
N TYR A 82 3.41 -11.65 14.15
CA TYR A 82 3.81 -10.25 13.97
C TYR A 82 2.80 -9.54 13.10
N TRP A 83 2.40 -8.35 13.50
CA TRP A 83 1.74 -7.43 12.59
C TRP A 83 2.74 -6.95 11.56
N ARG A 84 2.37 -7.04 10.31
CA ARG A 84 3.07 -6.44 9.19
C ARG A 84 2.15 -5.46 8.52
N VAL A 85 2.57 -4.21 8.46
CA VAL A 85 1.85 -3.12 7.80
C VAL A 85 2.68 -2.65 6.63
N THR A 86 2.06 -2.55 5.46
CA THR A 86 2.70 -2.04 4.24
C THR A 86 1.88 -0.90 3.67
N GLY A 87 2.51 0.01 2.95
CA GLY A 87 1.86 1.12 2.28
C GLY A 87 2.87 2.09 1.68
N MET A 88 2.39 3.24 1.23
CA MET A 88 3.22 4.32 0.74
C MET A 88 3.05 5.54 1.65
N ILE A 89 4.14 6.02 2.23
CA ILE A 89 4.12 7.29 2.96
C ILE A 89 4.37 8.42 1.98
N PHE A 90 3.41 9.35 1.92
CA PHE A 90 3.57 10.64 1.26
C PHE A 90 3.81 11.70 2.32
N GLN A 91 4.92 12.42 2.17
CA GLN A 91 5.30 13.46 3.13
C GLN A 91 5.52 14.78 2.43
N TRP A 92 4.77 15.81 2.86
CA TRP A 92 5.01 17.18 2.50
C TRP A 92 5.86 17.89 3.56
N LEU A 93 6.95 18.49 3.11
CA LEU A 93 7.81 19.32 3.93
C LEU A 93 7.72 20.76 3.42
N PHE A 94 7.28 21.66 4.28
CA PHE A 94 7.31 23.09 4.07
C PHE A 94 8.37 23.69 4.99
N GLY A 95 9.23 24.55 4.45
CA GLY A 95 10.29 25.13 5.24
C GLY A 95 11.18 26.04 4.41
N ARG A 96 12.34 26.34 4.95
CA ARG A 96 13.32 27.24 4.31
C ARG A 96 14.64 26.51 4.15
N LYS A 97 15.24 26.68 2.98
CA LYS A 97 16.59 26.20 2.70
C LYS A 97 17.56 27.38 2.74
N TYR A 98 18.62 27.20 3.50
CA TYR A 98 19.72 28.13 3.56
C TYR A 98 20.63 27.98 2.32
N PHE A 99 21.05 29.11 1.73
CA PHE A 99 22.06 29.14 0.68
C PHE A 99 22.91 30.40 0.82
N ARG A 100 24.11 30.39 0.25
CA ARG A 100 24.94 31.58 0.11
C ARG A 100 24.71 32.18 -1.29
N THR A 101 24.55 33.51 -1.33
CA THR A 101 24.52 34.23 -2.60
C THR A 101 25.93 34.30 -3.21
N PRO A 102 26.05 34.59 -4.50
CA PRO A 102 27.37 34.79 -5.14
C PRO A 102 28.25 35.83 -4.40
N ASP A 103 27.65 36.84 -3.78
CA ASP A 103 28.33 37.89 -3.01
C ASP A 103 28.71 37.42 -1.59
N GLY A 104 28.46 36.16 -1.24
CA GLY A 104 28.81 35.56 0.04
C GLY A 104 27.79 35.72 1.15
N ASP A 105 26.72 36.49 0.92
CA ASP A 105 25.66 36.73 1.89
C ASP A 105 24.81 35.47 2.16
N LYS A 106 24.28 35.39 3.38
CA LYS A 106 23.39 34.35 3.81
C LYS A 106 21.95 34.64 3.42
N SER A 107 21.30 33.82 2.63
CA SER A 107 19.90 33.99 2.22
C SER A 107 19.08 32.74 2.45
N TRP A 108 17.76 32.88 2.55
CA TRP A 108 16.80 31.83 2.76
C TRP A 108 15.81 31.75 1.60
N LYS A 109 15.51 30.54 1.14
CA LYS A 109 14.50 30.30 0.12
C LYS A 109 13.42 29.43 0.69
N ASP A 110 12.15 29.87 0.62
CA ASP A 110 11.01 29.04 0.94
C ASP A 110 10.96 27.83 0.01
N LEU A 111 10.72 26.68 0.58
CA LEU A 111 10.74 25.40 -0.14
C LEU A 111 9.57 24.52 0.30
N LYS A 112 8.95 23.93 -0.70
CA LYS A 112 7.98 22.84 -0.55
C LYS A 112 8.53 21.58 -1.21
N LYS A 113 8.55 20.47 -0.50
CA LYS A 113 9.08 19.21 -1.01
C LYS A 113 8.13 18.07 -0.70
N LEU A 114 7.68 17.35 -1.76
CA LEU A 114 7.01 16.07 -1.65
C LEU A 114 8.05 14.96 -1.60
N ARG A 115 7.86 14.02 -0.70
CA ARG A 115 8.55 12.73 -0.67
C ARG A 115 7.52 11.61 -0.69
N SER A 116 7.78 10.56 -1.44
CA SER A 116 7.05 9.31 -1.37
C SER A 116 8.04 8.19 -1.05
N THR A 117 7.68 7.36 -0.08
CA THR A 117 8.57 6.27 0.37
C THR A 117 7.75 5.02 0.64
N PRO A 118 8.07 3.88 0.00
CA PRO A 118 7.49 2.60 0.38
C PRO A 118 7.77 2.33 1.85
N TRP A 119 6.74 1.96 2.58
CA TRP A 119 6.83 1.74 4.01
C TRP A 119 6.40 0.31 4.36
N VAL A 120 7.25 -0.36 5.09
CA VAL A 120 6.98 -1.68 5.66
C VAL A 120 7.39 -1.64 7.12
N HIS A 121 6.45 -1.92 7.99
CA HIS A 121 6.67 -1.96 9.42
C HIS A 121 6.17 -3.29 10.00
N THR A 122 7.02 -3.94 10.78
CA THR A 122 6.69 -5.20 11.46
C THR A 122 6.93 -5.04 12.95
N PHE A 123 5.97 -5.48 13.75
CA PHE A 123 6.05 -5.44 15.21
C PHE A 123 5.27 -6.63 15.80
N PRO A 124 5.62 -7.08 17.01
CA PRO A 124 4.93 -8.21 17.62
C PRO A 124 3.42 -7.99 17.73
N ALA A 125 2.65 -9.03 17.41
CA ALA A 125 1.20 -9.04 17.60
C ALA A 125 0.80 -9.64 18.98
N PHE A 126 1.76 -9.77 19.88
CA PHE A 126 1.62 -10.31 21.23
C PHE A 126 2.52 -9.56 22.21
N ASP A 127 2.34 -9.76 23.50
CA ASP A 127 3.26 -9.18 24.49
C ASP A 127 4.63 -9.87 24.42
N ALA A 128 5.58 -9.19 23.76
CA ALA A 128 6.94 -9.68 23.54
C ALA A 128 7.91 -9.32 24.67
N SER A 129 7.48 -8.62 25.72
CA SER A 129 8.35 -8.04 26.77
C SER A 129 9.20 -9.10 27.48
N ARG A 130 8.63 -10.25 27.79
CA ARG A 130 9.29 -11.38 28.46
C ARG A 130 10.07 -12.29 27.50
N TRP A 131 9.79 -12.22 26.20
CA TRP A 131 10.34 -13.15 25.20
C TRP A 131 11.58 -12.61 24.50
N GLY A 132 11.83 -11.31 24.59
CA GLY A 132 12.91 -10.65 23.87
C GLY A 132 12.69 -10.62 22.34
N LEU A 133 11.46 -10.85 21.88
CA LEU A 133 11.09 -10.97 20.46
C LEU A 133 10.50 -9.67 19.90
N PHE A 134 11.12 -8.54 20.23
CA PHE A 134 10.64 -7.20 19.82
C PHE A 134 10.77 -6.91 18.33
N SER A 135 11.72 -7.57 17.66
CA SER A 135 12.02 -7.34 16.24
C SER A 135 12.42 -8.65 15.56
N LEU A 136 12.06 -8.80 14.30
CA LEU A 136 12.45 -9.97 13.50
C LEU A 136 13.95 -10.03 13.22
N GLY A 137 14.69 -8.92 13.37
CA GLY A 137 16.13 -8.87 13.07
C GLY A 137 16.49 -9.09 11.59
N LEU A 138 15.50 -9.31 10.73
CA LEU A 138 15.60 -9.54 9.29
C LEU A 138 14.66 -8.60 8.55
N ARG A 139 15.02 -8.24 7.31
CA ARG A 139 14.13 -7.49 6.43
C ARG A 139 13.05 -8.43 5.92
N ALA A 140 11.81 -8.27 6.37
CA ALA A 140 10.67 -9.09 5.97
C ALA A 140 10.47 -9.13 4.45
N GLN A 141 10.83 -8.06 3.74
CA GLN A 141 10.72 -7.94 2.26
C GLN A 141 11.53 -8.97 1.48
N ALA A 142 12.62 -9.47 2.06
CA ALA A 142 13.51 -10.46 1.41
C ALA A 142 13.08 -11.91 1.64
N LEU A 143 12.00 -12.13 2.37
CA LEU A 143 11.56 -13.46 2.75
C LEU A 143 10.41 -13.94 1.84
N LYS A 144 10.42 -15.23 1.51
CA LYS A 144 9.25 -15.91 0.93
C LYS A 144 8.24 -16.16 2.05
N ILE A 145 6.99 -15.79 1.82
CA ILE A 145 5.87 -16.04 2.72
C ILE A 145 4.90 -17.02 2.10
N CYS A 146 4.32 -17.89 2.91
CA CYS A 146 3.29 -18.82 2.51
C CYS A 146 1.96 -18.42 3.16
N PRO A 147 0.81 -18.59 2.49
CA PRO A 147 -0.48 -18.49 3.14
C PRO A 147 -0.51 -19.38 4.38
N PHE A 148 -1.15 -18.89 5.45
CA PHE A 148 -1.21 -19.65 6.69
C PHE A 148 -1.81 -21.05 6.47
N ASN A 149 -1.04 -22.08 6.81
CA ASN A 149 -1.47 -23.47 6.75
C ASN A 149 -0.84 -24.27 7.90
N LYS A 150 -1.67 -24.68 8.87
CA LYS A 150 -1.18 -25.39 10.07
C LYS A 150 -0.50 -26.72 9.74
N GLN A 151 -0.96 -27.42 8.72
CA GLN A 151 -0.36 -28.70 8.31
C GLN A 151 1.07 -28.51 7.78
N GLU A 152 1.27 -27.49 6.94
CA GLU A 152 2.60 -27.13 6.41
C GLU A 152 3.53 -26.56 7.47
N MET A 153 2.99 -25.87 8.48
CA MET A 153 3.75 -25.38 9.64
C MET A 153 4.21 -26.50 10.58
N GLY A 154 3.66 -27.71 10.42
CA GLY A 154 3.88 -28.89 11.26
C GLY A 154 2.83 -29.00 12.38
N ASN A 155 2.19 -30.17 12.48
CA ASN A 155 1.12 -30.41 13.44
C ASN A 155 1.55 -30.18 14.90
N ASP A 156 2.80 -30.56 15.24
CA ASP A 156 3.38 -30.43 16.56
C ASP A 156 3.95 -29.02 16.88
N SER A 157 3.91 -28.10 15.89
CA SER A 157 4.38 -26.73 16.13
C SER A 157 3.41 -25.97 17.04
N LEU A 158 3.96 -25.18 17.97
CA LEU A 158 3.19 -24.31 18.85
C LEU A 158 2.94 -22.96 18.16
N LEU A 159 1.76 -22.40 18.36
CA LEU A 159 1.39 -21.09 17.80
C LEU A 159 1.10 -20.11 18.92
N VAL A 160 1.93 -19.10 19.09
CA VAL A 160 1.70 -18.05 20.08
C VAL A 160 0.43 -17.29 19.75
N LYS A 161 -0.41 -17.04 20.75
CA LYS A 161 -1.67 -16.34 20.59
C LYS A 161 -1.44 -14.87 20.30
N GLN A 162 -2.17 -14.34 19.32
CA GLN A 162 -2.27 -12.91 19.08
C GLN A 162 -3.01 -12.25 20.24
N THR A 163 -2.44 -11.20 20.83
CA THR A 163 -3.08 -10.40 21.91
C THR A 163 -3.28 -8.94 21.53
N ILE A 164 -2.53 -8.43 20.54
CA ILE A 164 -2.66 -7.07 20.02
C ILE A 164 -3.69 -7.07 18.90
N SER A 165 -4.81 -6.37 19.12
CA SER A 165 -5.91 -6.27 18.16
C SER A 165 -5.53 -5.49 16.89
N PHE A 166 -6.35 -5.59 15.85
CA PHE A 166 -6.21 -4.79 14.62
C PHE A 166 -6.23 -3.28 14.90
N ARG A 167 -7.11 -2.82 15.81
CA ARG A 167 -7.22 -1.39 16.16
C ARG A 167 -5.92 -0.88 16.80
N GLU A 168 -5.38 -1.61 17.76
CA GLU A 168 -4.10 -1.27 18.40
C GLU A 168 -2.95 -1.27 17.41
N ALA A 169 -2.99 -2.20 16.44
CA ALA A 169 -2.01 -2.25 15.36
C ALA A 169 -2.09 -1.02 14.44
N ALA A 170 -3.29 -0.57 14.10
CA ALA A 170 -3.50 0.64 13.30
C ALA A 170 -2.98 1.89 14.05
N ASP A 171 -3.30 2.02 15.34
CA ASP A 171 -2.81 3.10 16.18
C ASP A 171 -1.27 3.09 16.32
N HIS A 172 -0.68 1.90 16.40
CA HIS A 172 0.78 1.75 16.45
C HIS A 172 1.44 2.16 15.13
N ALA A 173 0.87 1.75 14.00
CA ALA A 173 1.34 2.12 12.67
C ALA A 173 1.32 3.64 12.49
N GLN A 174 0.18 4.29 12.79
CA GLN A 174 0.04 5.74 12.68
C GLN A 174 1.04 6.52 13.53
N ARG A 175 1.29 6.10 14.78
CA ARG A 175 2.30 6.71 15.65
C ARG A 175 3.74 6.52 15.13
N SER A 176 3.99 5.44 14.39
CA SER A 176 5.31 5.16 13.82
C SER A 176 5.63 6.04 12.61
N ILE A 177 4.61 6.49 11.86
CA ILE A 177 4.76 7.38 10.69
C ILE A 177 5.19 8.78 11.14
N THR A 178 4.56 9.33 12.17
CA THR A 178 4.82 10.69 12.66
C THR A 178 6.24 10.89 13.16
N LYS A 179 6.97 9.84 13.50
CA LYS A 179 8.37 9.90 13.97
C LYS A 179 9.42 10.02 12.85
N GLN A 180 9.03 9.87 11.59
CA GLN A 180 9.98 9.92 10.44
C GLN A 180 10.27 11.35 9.93
N GLY A 181 10.05 12.39 10.71
CA GLY A 181 10.27 13.78 10.34
C GLY A 181 11.62 14.33 10.78
N SER A 182 12.52 14.49 9.90
CA SER A 182 13.48 15.58 9.66
C SER A 182 14.70 15.10 8.91
N THR A 183 15.14 15.81 7.91
CA THR A 183 16.41 15.48 7.25
C THR A 183 17.06 16.70 6.62
N GLY A 184 18.31 16.92 6.95
CA GLY A 184 19.26 17.70 6.17
C GLY A 184 19.15 19.21 6.32
N SER A 185 19.67 19.94 5.35
CA SER A 185 19.82 21.41 5.29
C SER A 185 18.51 22.22 5.18
N LEU A 186 17.35 21.58 5.31
CA LEU A 186 16.04 22.21 5.29
C LEU A 186 15.58 22.49 6.71
N GLN A 187 15.42 23.75 7.07
CA GLN A 187 14.70 24.13 8.27
C GLN A 187 13.20 23.91 8.02
N VAL A 188 12.64 22.87 8.61
CA VAL A 188 11.24 22.51 8.41
C VAL A 188 10.35 23.30 9.35
N ASP A 189 9.43 24.09 8.77
CA ASP A 189 8.43 24.87 9.52
C ASP A 189 7.16 24.01 9.73
N MET A 190 6.79 23.17 8.75
CA MET A 190 5.66 22.26 8.83
C MET A 190 5.96 20.98 8.06
N ALA A 191 5.66 19.85 8.69
CA ALA A 191 5.65 18.54 8.04
C ALA A 191 4.27 17.90 8.19
N THR A 192 3.83 17.22 7.13
CA THR A 192 2.63 16.38 7.16
C THR A 192 2.92 15.08 6.46
N SER A 193 2.36 13.99 6.95
CA SER A 193 2.57 12.65 6.40
C SER A 193 1.25 11.92 6.31
N GLU A 194 0.99 11.33 5.14
CA GLU A 194 -0.17 10.49 4.86
C GLU A 194 0.31 9.09 4.50
N LEU A 195 -0.29 8.07 5.10
CA LEU A 195 -0.12 6.69 4.68
C LEU A 195 -1.23 6.33 3.71
N VAL A 196 -0.85 5.96 2.51
CA VAL A 196 -1.78 5.60 1.44
C VAL A 196 -1.62 4.12 1.10
N GLY A 197 -2.75 3.44 0.89
CA GLY A 197 -2.77 2.03 0.50
C GLY A 197 -2.28 1.11 1.62
N GLU A 198 -2.62 1.41 2.85
CA GLU A 198 -2.24 0.57 3.98
C GLU A 198 -2.86 -0.83 3.90
N ARG A 199 -2.01 -1.84 4.07
CA ARG A 199 -2.41 -3.25 4.14
C ARG A 199 -1.83 -3.88 5.38
N TYR A 200 -2.67 -4.61 6.09
CA TYR A 200 -2.32 -5.31 7.31
C TYR A 200 -2.29 -6.80 7.07
N SER A 201 -1.26 -7.46 7.57
CA SER A 201 -1.17 -8.92 7.59
C SER A 201 -0.56 -9.41 8.90
N LEU A 202 -0.93 -10.63 9.28
CA LEU A 202 -0.28 -11.37 10.36
C LEU A 202 0.77 -12.28 9.77
N LEU A 203 2.00 -12.14 10.21
CA LEU A 203 3.13 -12.95 9.79
C LEU A 203 3.57 -13.83 10.95
N TYR A 204 3.36 -15.15 10.82
CA TYR A 204 3.82 -16.15 11.77
C TYR A 204 5.28 -16.49 11.50
N PHE A 205 6.16 -16.00 12.36
CA PHE A 205 7.61 -16.14 12.23
C PHE A 205 8.12 -17.32 13.06
N PRO A 206 8.95 -18.23 12.49
CA PRO A 206 9.38 -19.44 13.14
C PRO A 206 10.54 -19.20 14.10
N PHE A 207 10.45 -19.82 15.27
CA PHE A 207 11.49 -19.86 16.29
C PHE A 207 11.66 -21.28 16.83
N TYR A 208 12.86 -21.59 17.28
CA TYR A 208 13.13 -22.81 18.02
C TYR A 208 13.27 -22.50 19.51
N TYR A 209 12.62 -23.28 20.32
CA TYR A 209 12.76 -23.30 21.75
C TYR A 209 13.63 -24.49 22.13
N TYR A 210 14.72 -24.28 22.89
CA TYR A 210 15.56 -25.32 23.38
C TYR A 210 15.70 -25.25 24.88
N THR A 211 15.53 -26.39 25.57
CA THR A 211 15.94 -26.59 26.94
C THR A 211 17.28 -27.33 26.94
N LEU A 212 18.34 -26.69 27.45
CA LEU A 212 19.65 -27.27 27.62
C LEU A 212 19.83 -27.70 29.09
N LYS A 213 20.25 -28.90 29.33
CA LYS A 213 20.63 -29.40 30.63
C LYS A 213 22.17 -29.56 30.71
N GLY A 214 22.77 -29.07 31.79
CA GLY A 214 24.14 -29.27 32.18
C GLY A 214 24.21 -29.75 33.64
N ASN A 215 25.40 -29.96 34.18
CA ASN A 215 25.62 -30.63 35.48
C ASN A 215 24.85 -30.10 36.71
N ARG A 216 24.21 -28.93 36.66
CA ARG A 216 23.31 -28.39 37.72
C ARG A 216 22.41 -27.25 37.25
N GLN A 217 22.37 -26.95 35.96
CA GLN A 217 21.60 -25.81 35.45
C GLN A 217 20.77 -26.18 34.24
N LYS A 218 19.52 -25.76 34.28
CA LYS A 218 18.62 -25.74 33.11
C LYS A 218 18.74 -24.35 32.47
N THR A 219 19.03 -24.29 31.17
CA THR A 219 19.11 -23.05 30.40
C THR A 219 18.13 -23.11 29.26
N VAL A 220 17.32 -22.07 29.13
CA VAL A 220 16.37 -21.93 28.04
C VAL A 220 16.93 -20.97 26.99
N LEU A 221 16.83 -21.36 25.73
CA LEU A 221 17.23 -20.52 24.60
C LEU A 221 16.13 -20.51 23.55
N ILE A 222 15.81 -19.33 23.07
CA ILE A 222 15.05 -19.13 21.84
C ILE A 222 16.04 -18.84 20.72
N VAL A 223 15.85 -19.47 19.57
CA VAL A 223 16.68 -19.31 18.38
C VAL A 223 15.79 -18.95 17.20
N ASP A 224 16.13 -17.90 16.52
CA ASP A 224 15.49 -17.53 15.23
C ASP A 224 15.75 -18.65 14.21
N ALA A 225 14.68 -19.24 13.68
CA ALA A 225 14.75 -20.40 12.79
C ALA A 225 15.28 -20.09 11.38
N LEU A 226 15.45 -18.82 11.04
CA LEU A 226 15.99 -18.37 9.74
C LEU A 226 17.43 -17.92 9.82
N SER A 227 17.74 -17.05 10.77
CA SER A 227 19.09 -16.51 10.96
C SER A 227 19.95 -17.36 11.91
N HIS A 228 19.34 -18.27 12.65
CA HIS A 228 19.93 -19.05 13.72
C HIS A 228 20.54 -18.21 14.86
N LYS A 229 20.14 -16.96 14.97
CA LYS A 229 20.53 -16.08 16.05
C LYS A 229 19.91 -16.53 17.36
N VAL A 230 20.72 -16.66 18.40
CA VAL A 230 20.27 -16.97 19.76
C VAL A 230 19.69 -15.72 20.41
N ILE A 231 18.50 -15.86 20.96
CA ILE A 231 17.78 -14.85 21.72
C ILE A 231 17.66 -15.37 23.16
N LYS A 232 18.15 -14.60 24.12
CA LYS A 232 17.96 -14.95 25.52
C LYS A 232 16.52 -14.63 25.93
N ALA A 233 15.81 -15.63 26.44
CA ALA A 233 14.44 -15.47 26.91
C ALA A 233 14.31 -15.97 28.35
N SER A 234 13.38 -15.36 29.08
CA SER A 234 13.01 -15.77 30.43
C SER A 234 11.69 -16.55 30.48
N VAL A 235 11.24 -17.05 29.34
CA VAL A 235 9.96 -17.75 29.18
C VAL A 235 10.15 -19.25 29.39
N ASP A 236 9.35 -19.86 30.27
CA ASP A 236 9.30 -21.32 30.44
C ASP A 236 8.44 -21.98 29.35
N ILE A 237 8.65 -23.31 29.13
CA ILE A 237 7.88 -24.09 28.17
C ILE A 237 6.40 -24.12 28.50
N ASP A 238 6.05 -24.18 29.79
CA ASP A 238 4.65 -24.19 30.21
C ASP A 238 3.95 -22.86 29.92
N GLU A 239 4.65 -21.75 30.02
CA GLU A 239 4.15 -20.44 29.59
C GLU A 239 3.98 -20.40 28.07
N LEU A 240 4.91 -20.96 27.30
CA LEU A 240 4.79 -21.07 25.85
C LEU A 240 3.56 -21.91 25.46
N LYS A 241 3.36 -23.07 26.09
CA LYS A 241 2.19 -23.92 25.83
C LYS A 241 0.88 -23.26 26.22
N THR A 242 0.82 -22.58 27.37
CA THR A 242 -0.37 -21.87 27.85
C THR A 242 -0.74 -20.69 26.94
N ASN A 243 0.26 -19.96 26.42
CA ASN A 243 0.06 -18.87 25.50
C ASN A 243 -0.08 -19.32 24.03
N SER A 244 -0.07 -20.63 23.77
CA SER A 244 -0.26 -21.17 22.45
C SER A 244 -1.74 -21.39 22.16
N LEU A 245 -2.12 -21.17 20.89
CA LEU A 245 -3.47 -21.44 20.42
C LEU A 245 -3.72 -22.95 20.41
N GLY A 246 -4.48 -23.41 21.37
CA GLY A 246 -5.13 -24.73 21.35
C GLY A 246 -6.47 -24.64 20.64
N GLY A 247 -6.53 -24.59 19.34
CA GLY A 247 -7.82 -24.55 18.66
C GLY A 247 -7.89 -23.72 17.37
N LYS A 248 -9.12 -23.39 16.94
CA LYS A 248 -9.40 -22.74 15.66
C LYS A 248 -8.80 -21.33 15.59
N ILE A 249 -7.80 -21.20 14.73
CA ILE A 249 -7.27 -19.88 14.35
C ILE A 249 -8.26 -19.25 13.37
N PRO A 250 -8.61 -17.97 13.52
CA PRO A 250 -9.40 -17.27 12.54
C PRO A 250 -8.57 -17.10 11.26
N TYR A 251 -8.60 -18.10 10.42
CA TYR A 251 -7.92 -18.15 9.14
C TYR A 251 -8.92 -17.97 8.02
N LYS A 252 -8.67 -16.99 7.16
CA LYS A 252 -9.35 -16.88 5.88
C LYS A 252 -8.39 -17.34 4.80
N PRO A 253 -8.67 -18.48 4.13
CA PRO A 253 -7.84 -18.97 3.05
C PRO A 253 -7.80 -17.96 1.91
N LEU A 254 -6.67 -17.90 1.21
CA LEU A 254 -6.59 -17.20 -0.05
C LEU A 254 -7.47 -17.95 -1.05
N ASN A 255 -8.59 -17.34 -1.43
CA ASN A 255 -9.49 -17.90 -2.43
C ASN A 255 -9.19 -17.30 -3.80
N PHE A 256 -9.69 -17.96 -4.85
CA PHE A 256 -9.53 -17.53 -6.22
C PHE A 256 -10.88 -17.48 -6.91
N ILE A 257 -11.07 -16.49 -7.77
CA ILE A 257 -12.23 -16.41 -8.65
C ILE A 257 -11.77 -16.47 -10.11
N PRO A 258 -12.62 -16.98 -11.01
CA PRO A 258 -12.37 -16.96 -12.46
C PRO A 258 -12.16 -15.53 -12.95
N TYR A 259 -11.28 -15.37 -13.93
CA TYR A 259 -10.94 -14.06 -14.50
C TYR A 259 -11.80 -13.75 -15.73
N ASN A 260 -13.12 -13.73 -15.53
CA ASN A 260 -14.11 -13.45 -16.57
C ASN A 260 -15.18 -12.46 -16.11
N CYS A 261 -15.83 -11.83 -17.07
CA CYS A 261 -16.88 -10.85 -16.81
C CYS A 261 -18.11 -11.53 -16.19
N PRO A 262 -18.59 -11.12 -15.01
CA PRO A 262 -19.75 -11.74 -14.40
C PRO A 262 -21.08 -11.45 -15.14
N ASN A 263 -21.08 -10.46 -16.06
CA ASN A 263 -22.26 -10.11 -16.83
C ASN A 263 -22.43 -10.94 -18.12
N CYS A 264 -21.33 -11.17 -18.86
CA CYS A 264 -21.40 -11.82 -20.18
C CYS A 264 -20.50 -13.07 -20.31
N GLY A 265 -19.73 -13.40 -19.28
CA GLY A 265 -18.83 -14.56 -19.26
C GLY A 265 -17.53 -14.38 -20.06
N TRP A 266 -17.34 -13.27 -20.78
CA TRP A 266 -16.13 -13.04 -21.58
C TRP A 266 -14.89 -12.94 -20.71
N GLU A 267 -13.76 -13.57 -21.11
CA GLU A 267 -12.50 -13.47 -20.39
C GLU A 267 -11.94 -12.03 -20.44
N PHE A 268 -11.52 -11.49 -19.30
CA PHE A 268 -10.86 -10.20 -19.28
C PHE A 268 -9.48 -10.27 -19.94
N SER A 269 -9.05 -9.17 -20.57
CA SER A 269 -7.67 -9.04 -21.04
C SER A 269 -6.70 -9.21 -19.87
N PHE A 270 -5.71 -10.10 -20.02
CA PHE A 270 -4.75 -10.36 -18.96
C PHE A 270 -3.91 -9.12 -18.66
N ARG A 271 -4.10 -8.57 -17.46
CA ARG A 271 -3.41 -7.40 -16.94
C ARG A 271 -3.07 -7.65 -15.46
N PRO A 272 -1.85 -8.09 -15.13
CA PRO A 272 -1.53 -8.67 -13.81
C PRO A 272 -1.67 -7.70 -12.66
N ARG A 273 -1.62 -6.39 -12.90
CA ARG A 273 -1.60 -5.37 -11.83
C ARG A 273 -2.81 -4.44 -11.83
N THR A 274 -3.74 -4.60 -12.76
CA THR A 274 -4.94 -3.75 -12.76
C THR A 274 -5.91 -4.13 -11.64
N MET A 275 -6.50 -3.13 -11.01
CA MET A 275 -7.50 -3.30 -9.94
C MET A 275 -8.92 -3.27 -10.46
N ILE A 276 -9.15 -2.64 -11.62
CA ILE A 276 -10.44 -2.55 -12.30
C ILE A 276 -10.29 -3.14 -13.70
N HIS A 277 -11.21 -4.04 -14.05
CA HIS A 277 -11.19 -4.78 -15.30
C HIS A 277 -12.32 -4.29 -16.21
N PHE A 278 -11.98 -3.84 -17.42
CA PHE A 278 -12.95 -3.50 -18.44
C PHE A 278 -13.27 -4.73 -19.29
N CYS A 279 -14.54 -5.02 -19.47
CA CYS A 279 -14.99 -6.07 -20.38
C CYS A 279 -15.10 -5.51 -21.79
N LYS A 280 -14.34 -6.05 -22.73
CA LYS A 280 -14.37 -5.63 -24.15
C LYS A 280 -15.71 -5.98 -24.83
N SER A 281 -16.38 -7.04 -24.40
CA SER A 281 -17.63 -7.50 -24.98
C SER A 281 -18.85 -6.69 -24.55
N CYS A 282 -18.96 -6.31 -23.27
CA CYS A 282 -20.16 -5.62 -22.77
C CYS A 282 -19.86 -4.23 -22.18
N SER A 283 -18.65 -3.71 -22.37
CA SER A 283 -18.20 -2.36 -21.96
C SER A 283 -18.38 -2.02 -20.48
N ARG A 284 -18.61 -3.02 -19.61
CA ARG A 284 -18.73 -2.81 -18.16
C ARG A 284 -17.38 -2.91 -17.49
N ALA A 285 -17.21 -2.12 -16.42
CA ALA A 285 -16.03 -2.16 -15.57
C ALA A 285 -16.33 -2.87 -14.24
N TRP A 286 -15.37 -3.66 -13.76
CA TRP A 286 -15.52 -4.53 -12.61
C TRP A 286 -14.32 -4.45 -11.67
N GLN A 287 -14.61 -4.45 -10.37
CA GLN A 287 -13.60 -4.53 -9.32
C GLN A 287 -13.90 -5.72 -8.40
N GLU A 288 -12.87 -6.47 -8.03
CA GLU A 288 -13.03 -7.50 -7.01
C GLU A 288 -13.16 -6.85 -5.62
N ARG A 289 -14.18 -7.26 -4.88
CA ARG A 289 -14.38 -6.95 -3.46
C ARG A 289 -14.91 -8.19 -2.74
N GLU A 290 -14.25 -8.57 -1.67
CA GLU A 290 -14.67 -9.65 -0.77
C GLU A 290 -14.97 -10.99 -1.48
N GLY A 291 -14.25 -11.29 -2.56
CA GLY A 291 -14.39 -12.55 -3.29
C GLY A 291 -15.41 -12.53 -4.42
N ALA A 292 -15.98 -11.37 -4.76
CA ALA A 292 -16.90 -11.21 -5.87
C ALA A 292 -16.54 -9.98 -6.72
N TYR A 293 -16.96 -9.97 -7.98
CA TYR A 293 -16.89 -8.78 -8.81
C TYR A 293 -18.06 -7.86 -8.53
N VAL A 294 -17.76 -6.59 -8.26
CA VAL A 294 -18.76 -5.51 -8.16
C VAL A 294 -18.60 -4.54 -9.32
N PRO A 295 -19.70 -3.99 -9.87
CA PRO A 295 -19.61 -3.05 -10.97
C PRO A 295 -18.99 -1.73 -10.53
N VAL A 296 -18.22 -1.11 -11.42
CA VAL A 296 -17.63 0.22 -11.24
C VAL A 296 -18.22 1.15 -12.31
N SER A 297 -18.89 2.21 -11.86
CA SER A 297 -19.36 3.25 -12.79
C SER A 297 -18.16 4.05 -13.30
N TYR A 298 -18.08 4.21 -14.62
CA TYR A 298 -17.04 5.01 -15.26
C TYR A 298 -17.60 5.79 -16.45
N LYS A 299 -16.90 6.85 -16.82
CA LYS A 299 -17.22 7.71 -17.96
C LYS A 299 -15.98 8.00 -18.77
N ILE A 300 -16.16 8.29 -20.03
CA ILE A 300 -15.12 8.82 -20.91
C ILE A 300 -15.39 10.30 -21.20
N SER A 301 -14.34 11.09 -21.26
CA SER A 301 -14.43 12.46 -21.77
C SER A 301 -14.39 12.45 -23.28
N LEU A 302 -15.40 13.08 -23.90
CA LEU A 302 -15.45 13.27 -25.35
C LEU A 302 -14.49 14.40 -25.74
N HIS A 303 -14.01 14.36 -26.98
CA HIS A 303 -13.18 15.41 -27.56
C HIS A 303 -13.58 15.67 -29.01
N ASP A 304 -13.50 16.93 -29.44
CA ASP A 304 -13.91 17.38 -30.78
C ASP A 304 -12.87 17.11 -31.88
N LYS A 305 -11.82 16.33 -31.61
CA LYS A 305 -10.76 16.07 -32.59
C LYS A 305 -11.10 14.93 -33.53
N PRO A 306 -10.58 14.95 -34.81
CA PRO A 306 -10.91 13.95 -35.80
C PRO A 306 -10.73 12.51 -35.30
N ALA A 307 -11.64 11.62 -35.65
CA ALA A 307 -11.66 10.21 -35.27
C ALA A 307 -10.35 9.42 -35.58
N LYS A 308 -9.51 9.95 -36.49
CA LYS A 308 -8.20 9.37 -36.84
C LYS A 308 -7.07 9.70 -35.85
N THR A 309 -7.31 10.55 -34.84
CA THR A 309 -6.29 10.90 -33.85
C THR A 309 -6.22 9.80 -32.80
N HIS A 310 -5.16 9.04 -32.78
CA HIS A 310 -4.95 8.00 -31.75
C HIS A 310 -4.79 8.66 -30.39
N CYS A 311 -5.74 8.41 -29.49
CA CYS A 311 -5.74 8.92 -28.13
C CYS A 311 -5.51 7.76 -27.15
N LYS A 312 -4.61 7.97 -26.20
CA LYS A 312 -4.50 7.11 -25.02
C LYS A 312 -5.40 7.64 -23.92
N TYR A 313 -6.26 6.79 -23.36
CA TYR A 313 -7.16 7.19 -22.29
C TYR A 313 -6.54 6.88 -20.94
N LEU A 314 -6.25 7.93 -20.16
CA LEU A 314 -5.75 7.81 -18.80
C LEU A 314 -6.91 7.96 -17.81
N ALA A 315 -6.99 7.02 -16.88
CA ALA A 315 -8.06 7.01 -15.89
C ALA A 315 -7.72 7.89 -14.67
N PHE A 316 -8.73 8.66 -14.24
CA PHE A 316 -8.68 9.49 -13.03
C PHE A 316 -9.91 9.23 -12.17
N TRP A 317 -9.74 9.13 -10.88
CA TRP A 317 -10.86 9.28 -9.97
C TRP A 317 -11.21 10.76 -9.85
N ARG A 318 -12.41 11.14 -10.33
CA ARG A 318 -13.01 12.42 -10.01
C ARG A 318 -13.78 12.27 -8.71
N LEU A 319 -13.29 12.93 -7.66
CA LEU A 319 -13.86 12.90 -6.32
C LEU A 319 -14.47 14.26 -6.02
N THR A 320 -15.80 14.35 -6.04
CA THR A 320 -16.50 15.57 -5.63
C THR A 320 -16.57 15.61 -4.10
N ALA A 321 -16.09 16.68 -3.49
CA ALA A 321 -15.97 16.74 -2.03
C ALA A 321 -16.27 18.12 -1.46
N VAL A 322 -16.68 18.10 -0.19
CA VAL A 322 -16.73 19.27 0.69
C VAL A 322 -15.46 19.26 1.55
N ILE A 323 -14.73 20.39 1.58
CA ILE A 323 -13.58 20.56 2.45
C ILE A 323 -14.11 21.13 3.78
N LYS A 324 -14.04 20.35 4.85
CA LYS A 324 -14.48 20.74 6.19
C LYS A 324 -13.32 21.16 7.05
N THR A 325 -13.47 22.27 7.76
CA THR A 325 -12.52 22.77 8.76
C THR A 325 -13.27 23.17 10.03
N PRO A 326 -12.63 23.28 11.17
CA PRO A 326 -13.25 23.87 12.34
C PRO A 326 -13.75 25.28 12.04
N GLY A 327 -15.08 25.45 11.95
CA GLY A 327 -15.74 26.75 11.76
C GLY A 327 -16.09 27.14 10.32
N ARG A 328 -15.67 26.41 9.27
CA ARG A 328 -16.08 26.68 7.88
C ARG A 328 -16.10 25.43 7.02
N GLU A 329 -17.09 25.34 6.16
CA GLU A 329 -17.16 24.36 5.07
C GLU A 329 -16.97 25.09 3.72
N TYR A 330 -16.17 24.46 2.85
CA TYR A 330 -15.91 24.92 1.47
C TYR A 330 -16.60 23.92 0.53
N LYS A 331 -17.67 24.37 -0.15
CA LYS A 331 -18.55 23.48 -0.94
C LYS A 331 -18.49 23.81 -2.43
N THR A 332 -18.38 25.08 -2.75
CA THR A 332 -18.48 25.60 -4.12
C THR A 332 -17.11 25.95 -4.68
N LEU A 333 -17.05 26.17 -5.99
CA LEU A 333 -15.82 26.66 -6.61
C LEU A 333 -15.46 28.08 -6.16
N THR A 334 -16.43 28.90 -5.76
CA THR A 334 -16.14 30.18 -5.13
C THR A 334 -15.33 30.00 -3.85
N ASP A 335 -15.79 29.10 -2.97
CA ASP A 335 -15.05 28.77 -1.73
C ASP A 335 -13.67 28.19 -2.02
N PHE A 336 -13.57 27.34 -3.06
CA PHE A 336 -12.31 26.71 -3.44
C PHE A 336 -11.27 27.73 -3.90
N TYR A 337 -11.69 28.70 -4.70
CA TYR A 337 -10.77 29.74 -5.18
C TYR A 337 -10.45 30.84 -4.14
N ASP A 338 -11.28 30.98 -3.10
CA ASP A 338 -10.89 31.72 -1.89
C ASP A 338 -9.69 31.08 -1.18
N LEU A 339 -9.67 29.74 -1.18
CA LEU A 339 -8.60 28.97 -0.54
C LEU A 339 -7.36 28.84 -1.44
N PHE A 340 -7.58 28.63 -2.76
CA PHE A 340 -6.54 28.43 -3.78
C PHE A 340 -6.71 29.43 -4.95
N PRO A 341 -6.38 30.69 -4.76
CA PRO A 341 -6.64 31.71 -5.77
C PRO A 341 -5.90 31.45 -7.09
N LEU A 342 -6.65 31.59 -8.19
CA LEU A 342 -6.12 31.56 -9.55
C LEU A 342 -5.87 32.96 -10.08
N PRO A 343 -4.86 33.16 -10.94
CA PRO A 343 -4.57 34.45 -11.58
C PRO A 343 -5.53 34.70 -12.78
N ARG A 344 -6.82 34.42 -12.65
CA ARG A 344 -7.84 34.61 -13.70
C ARG A 344 -9.09 35.24 -13.13
N VAL A 345 -9.70 36.12 -13.92
CA VAL A 345 -11.04 36.62 -13.66
C VAL A 345 -12.03 35.53 -14.09
N LEU A 346 -12.81 35.04 -13.14
CA LEU A 346 -13.78 33.98 -13.34
C LEU A 346 -15.20 34.53 -13.14
N ASP A 347 -16.17 34.01 -13.89
CA ASP A 347 -17.57 34.29 -13.67
C ASP A 347 -18.04 33.78 -12.32
N GLN A 348 -18.30 34.68 -11.39
CA GLN A 348 -18.65 34.37 -10.00
C GLN A 348 -19.97 33.59 -9.89
N GLU A 349 -20.97 33.90 -10.73
CA GLU A 349 -22.27 33.20 -10.69
C GLU A 349 -22.13 31.73 -11.11
N ALA A 350 -21.35 31.47 -12.17
CA ALA A 350 -21.10 30.12 -12.65
C ALA A 350 -20.29 29.28 -11.62
N LEU A 351 -19.54 29.91 -10.74
CA LEU A 351 -18.75 29.23 -9.71
C LEU A 351 -19.57 28.82 -8.48
N LYS A 352 -20.60 29.61 -8.12
CA LYS A 352 -21.46 29.32 -6.95
C LYS A 352 -22.25 28.02 -7.09
N SER A 353 -22.60 27.63 -8.30
CA SER A 353 -23.39 26.43 -8.59
C SER A 353 -22.59 25.16 -8.75
N ARG A 354 -21.24 25.24 -8.79
CA ARG A 354 -20.36 24.11 -9.04
C ARG A 354 -19.68 23.60 -7.77
N ASN A 355 -19.68 22.27 -7.59
CA ASN A 355 -19.00 21.60 -6.52
C ASN A 355 -17.49 21.45 -6.80
N ILE A 356 -16.71 21.28 -5.74
CA ILE A 356 -15.26 21.06 -5.81
C ILE A 356 -15.00 19.62 -6.23
N SER A 357 -14.18 19.40 -7.25
CA SER A 357 -13.77 18.09 -7.72
C SER A 357 -12.26 17.92 -7.65
N PHE A 358 -11.81 16.80 -7.11
CA PHE A 358 -10.42 16.39 -7.12
C PHE A 358 -10.19 15.36 -8.21
N TYR A 359 -9.12 15.50 -9.00
CA TYR A 359 -8.76 14.58 -10.07
C TYR A 359 -7.52 13.78 -9.66
N ILE A 360 -7.74 12.55 -9.20
CA ILE A 360 -6.68 11.68 -8.69
C ILE A 360 -6.29 10.68 -9.77
N PRO A 361 -5.04 10.66 -10.24
CA PRO A 361 -4.56 9.69 -11.22
C PRO A 361 -4.75 8.26 -10.73
N ALA A 362 -5.39 7.42 -11.54
CA ALA A 362 -5.67 6.02 -11.19
C ALA A 362 -4.73 5.03 -11.89
N PHE A 363 -3.87 5.48 -12.79
CA PHE A 363 -2.88 4.70 -13.54
C PHE A 363 -1.55 4.58 -12.76
N ARG A 364 -0.67 3.70 -13.23
CA ARG A 364 0.64 3.47 -12.58
C ARG A 364 1.61 4.63 -12.83
N ILE A 365 2.31 5.04 -11.77
CA ILE A 365 3.15 6.23 -11.74
C ILE A 365 4.59 5.83 -11.45
N LYS A 366 5.55 6.27 -12.31
CA LYS A 366 7.00 6.19 -12.07
C LYS A 366 7.53 7.42 -11.34
N ASN A 367 7.04 8.61 -11.68
CA ASN A 367 7.47 9.86 -11.07
C ASN A 367 6.31 10.60 -10.40
N VAL A 368 6.16 10.38 -9.11
CA VAL A 368 5.09 10.97 -8.30
C VAL A 368 5.08 12.49 -8.35
N ILE A 369 6.25 13.16 -8.36
CA ILE A 369 6.32 14.63 -8.31
C ILE A 369 5.75 15.26 -9.58
N ILE A 370 6.03 14.67 -10.75
CA ILE A 370 5.52 15.17 -12.04
C ILE A 370 4.02 14.97 -12.13
N VAL A 371 3.54 13.77 -11.76
CA VAL A 371 2.12 13.43 -11.82
C VAL A 371 1.31 14.20 -10.79
N ASP A 372 1.85 14.40 -9.58
CA ASP A 372 1.24 15.24 -8.54
C ASP A 372 1.05 16.69 -9.01
N LYS A 373 2.07 17.29 -9.65
CA LYS A 373 1.96 18.63 -10.22
C LYS A 373 0.88 18.72 -11.32
N PHE A 374 0.78 17.68 -12.15
CA PHE A 374 -0.27 17.59 -13.18
C PHE A 374 -1.66 17.52 -12.53
N ALA A 375 -1.86 16.61 -11.57
CA ALA A 375 -3.11 16.42 -10.86
C ALA A 375 -3.54 17.68 -10.09
N ALA A 376 -2.59 18.35 -9.44
CA ALA A 376 -2.83 19.62 -8.76
C ALA A 376 -3.31 20.73 -9.72
N ARG A 377 -2.68 20.85 -10.90
CA ARG A 377 -3.10 21.82 -11.91
C ARG A 377 -4.48 21.49 -12.48
N LEU A 378 -4.73 20.22 -12.83
CA LEU A 378 -6.03 19.77 -13.34
C LEU A 378 -7.15 20.05 -12.32
N THR A 379 -6.88 19.74 -11.03
CA THR A 379 -7.80 20.04 -9.93
C THR A 379 -8.03 21.54 -9.76
N GLN A 380 -6.99 22.38 -9.82
CA GLN A 380 -7.14 23.82 -9.73
C GLN A 380 -7.90 24.45 -10.91
N MET A 381 -7.77 23.87 -12.09
CA MET A 381 -8.51 24.35 -13.29
C MET A 381 -9.99 24.06 -13.23
N GLN A 382 -10.43 23.02 -12.52
CA GLN A 382 -11.83 22.59 -12.44
C GLN A 382 -12.53 22.54 -13.81
N PRO A 383 -11.99 21.81 -14.81
CA PRO A 383 -12.53 21.79 -16.15
C PRO A 383 -13.96 21.22 -16.18
N LYS A 384 -14.73 21.61 -17.19
CA LYS A 384 -16.02 20.98 -17.53
C LYS A 384 -15.76 20.01 -18.68
N PHE A 385 -15.74 18.73 -18.39
CA PHE A 385 -15.64 17.70 -19.40
C PHE A 385 -17.03 17.37 -19.96
N THR A 386 -17.12 17.16 -21.28
CA THR A 386 -18.27 16.52 -21.90
C THR A 386 -18.13 15.03 -21.74
N GLU A 387 -19.00 14.42 -20.96
CA GLU A 387 -18.88 13.03 -20.53
C GLU A 387 -19.92 12.14 -21.16
N SER A 388 -19.55 10.91 -21.50
CA SER A 388 -20.44 9.86 -22.01
C SER A 388 -20.10 8.53 -21.33
N GLU A 389 -21.09 7.66 -21.23
CA GLU A 389 -20.86 6.24 -21.04
C GLU A 389 -20.41 5.66 -22.39
N PRO A 390 -19.36 4.84 -22.43
CA PRO A 390 -18.88 4.30 -23.70
C PRO A 390 -19.80 3.19 -24.22
N ASP A 391 -20.16 3.26 -25.49
CA ASP A 391 -20.89 2.18 -26.18
C ASP A 391 -20.00 0.95 -26.39
N SER A 392 -18.72 1.18 -26.67
CA SER A 392 -17.69 0.16 -26.80
C SER A 392 -16.37 0.61 -26.21
N VAL A 393 -15.68 -0.29 -25.50
CA VAL A 393 -14.30 -0.08 -24.99
C VAL A 393 -13.26 -0.79 -25.84
N GLU A 394 -13.66 -1.58 -26.82
CA GLU A 394 -12.75 -2.40 -27.63
C GLU A 394 -11.73 -1.55 -28.41
N GLU A 395 -12.19 -0.41 -28.92
CA GLU A 395 -11.38 0.53 -29.70
C GLU A 395 -10.63 1.56 -28.86
N LEU A 396 -10.83 1.57 -27.52
CA LEU A 396 -10.20 2.53 -26.63
C LEU A 396 -8.86 1.99 -26.09
N ASP A 397 -7.80 2.76 -26.28
CA ASP A 397 -6.51 2.49 -25.59
C ASP A 397 -6.60 2.99 -24.15
N LEU A 398 -7.22 2.16 -23.28
CA LEU A 398 -7.41 2.46 -21.86
C LEU A 398 -6.17 2.02 -21.06
N SER A 399 -5.67 2.93 -20.22
CA SER A 399 -4.62 2.61 -19.26
C SER A 399 -5.10 1.62 -18.20
N ASP A 400 -4.17 0.86 -17.63
CA ASP A 400 -4.42 0.06 -16.44
C ASP A 400 -4.81 0.92 -15.26
N ILE A 401 -5.77 0.46 -14.46
CA ILE A 401 -6.20 1.14 -13.25
C ILE A 401 -5.54 0.49 -12.05
N TRP A 402 -4.64 1.20 -11.46
CA TRP A 402 -3.78 0.71 -10.38
C TRP A 402 -4.21 1.19 -8.99
N LEU A 403 -4.87 2.37 -8.93
CA LEU A 403 -5.29 2.99 -7.69
C LEU A 403 -6.78 2.73 -7.45
N PRO A 404 -7.17 1.93 -6.43
CA PRO A 404 -8.58 1.73 -6.09
C PRO A 404 -9.17 2.98 -5.43
N LEU A 405 -10.50 3.09 -5.41
CA LEU A 405 -11.22 4.25 -4.88
C LEU A 405 -10.85 4.61 -3.43
N LYS A 406 -10.62 3.63 -2.57
CA LYS A 406 -10.21 3.88 -1.17
C LYS A 406 -8.91 4.68 -1.13
N GLU A 407 -7.90 4.20 -1.82
CA GLU A 407 -6.57 4.84 -1.88
C GLU A 407 -6.63 6.19 -2.61
N ALA A 408 -7.51 6.34 -3.61
CA ALA A 408 -7.73 7.63 -4.27
C ALA A 408 -8.30 8.69 -3.32
N LYS A 409 -9.18 8.31 -2.40
CA LYS A 409 -9.68 9.21 -1.36
C LYS A 409 -8.58 9.65 -0.40
N GLU A 410 -7.68 8.74 -0.03
CA GLU A 410 -6.49 9.06 0.78
C GLU A 410 -5.55 10.01 0.02
N MET A 411 -5.31 9.75 -1.27
CA MET A 411 -4.49 10.64 -2.13
C MET A 411 -5.07 12.03 -2.31
N ALA A 412 -6.38 12.23 -2.15
CA ALA A 412 -6.99 13.57 -2.24
C ALA A 412 -6.46 14.51 -1.14
N HIS A 413 -6.14 14.00 0.06
CA HIS A 413 -5.49 14.78 1.11
C HIS A 413 -4.06 15.18 0.71
N VAL A 414 -3.30 14.26 0.09
CA VAL A 414 -1.96 14.56 -0.44
C VAL A 414 -2.06 15.69 -1.47
N LEU A 415 -3.04 15.60 -2.37
CA LEU A 415 -3.25 16.60 -3.43
C LEU A 415 -3.65 17.98 -2.87
N LEU A 416 -4.40 18.02 -1.78
CA LEU A 416 -4.78 19.27 -1.10
C LEU A 416 -3.52 20.06 -0.65
N TYR A 417 -2.53 19.36 -0.09
CA TYR A 417 -1.24 19.96 0.23
C TYR A 417 -0.45 20.36 -1.02
N SER A 418 -0.59 19.62 -2.12
CA SER A 418 0.08 19.89 -3.38
C SER A 418 -0.33 21.24 -3.98
N MET A 419 -1.58 21.63 -3.78
CA MET A 419 -2.11 22.93 -4.26
C MET A 419 -1.69 24.11 -3.37
N THR A 420 -1.24 23.84 -2.14
CA THR A 420 -0.88 24.89 -1.18
C THR A 420 0.47 25.51 -1.53
N LYS A 421 0.54 26.85 -1.63
CA LYS A 421 1.79 27.55 -1.89
C LYS A 421 2.65 27.65 -0.63
N GLU A 422 3.98 27.68 -0.82
CA GLU A 422 4.97 27.76 0.26
C GLU A 422 4.77 28.98 1.16
N THR A 423 4.42 30.12 0.54
CA THR A 423 4.28 31.43 1.20
C THR A 423 2.94 31.64 1.89
N HIS A 424 1.91 30.85 1.58
CA HIS A 424 0.55 31.06 2.09
C HIS A 424 0.34 30.40 3.46
N LYS A 425 0.77 31.07 4.53
CA LYS A 425 0.64 30.57 5.92
C LYS A 425 -0.80 30.21 6.30
N ARG A 426 -1.76 31.10 6.00
CA ARG A 426 -3.19 30.89 6.30
C ARG A 426 -3.73 29.63 5.64
N THR A 427 -3.47 29.42 4.35
CA THR A 427 -3.92 28.23 3.62
C THR A 427 -3.31 26.96 4.22
N LYS A 428 -2.02 26.97 4.61
CA LYS A 428 -1.36 25.83 5.26
C LYS A 428 -2.07 25.41 6.55
N GLU A 429 -2.42 26.37 7.42
CA GLU A 429 -3.11 26.10 8.68
C GLU A 429 -4.54 25.57 8.46
N ILE A 430 -5.22 26.07 7.44
CA ILE A 430 -6.56 25.57 7.05
C ILE A 430 -6.45 24.12 6.55
N VAL A 431 -5.58 23.87 5.58
CA VAL A 431 -5.40 22.55 4.96
C VAL A 431 -4.97 21.50 5.99
N LYS A 432 -4.12 21.87 6.96
CA LYS A 432 -3.68 20.98 8.03
C LYS A 432 -4.84 20.43 8.90
N LYS A 433 -5.92 21.20 9.03
CA LYS A 433 -7.10 20.86 9.83
C LYS A 433 -8.28 20.40 8.97
N ALA A 434 -8.07 20.31 7.66
CA ALA A 434 -9.14 20.00 6.73
C ALA A 434 -9.45 18.51 6.70
N GLU A 435 -10.73 18.20 6.65
CA GLU A 435 -11.26 16.86 6.37
C GLU A 435 -12.03 16.90 5.05
N LEU A 436 -11.90 15.87 4.23
CA LEU A 436 -12.61 15.75 2.96
C LEU A 436 -13.82 14.84 3.12
N GLN A 437 -15.01 15.41 2.94
CA GLN A 437 -16.24 14.64 2.85
C GLN A 437 -16.62 14.46 1.39
N PHE A 438 -16.48 13.23 0.88
CA PHE A 438 -16.80 12.90 -0.50
C PHE A 438 -18.30 12.72 -0.69
N VAL A 439 -18.87 13.42 -1.68
CA VAL A 439 -20.31 13.38 -2.01
C VAL A 439 -20.59 12.62 -3.30
N ASP A 440 -19.64 12.61 -4.23
CA ASP A 440 -19.71 11.82 -5.46
C ASP A 440 -18.34 11.31 -5.87
N THR A 441 -18.31 10.15 -6.54
CA THR A 441 -17.07 9.52 -7.00
C THR A 441 -17.30 8.86 -8.35
N THR A 442 -16.56 9.28 -9.36
CA THR A 442 -16.65 8.74 -10.72
C THR A 442 -15.26 8.42 -11.25
N LEU A 443 -15.11 7.27 -11.88
CA LEU A 443 -13.92 6.97 -12.65
C LEU A 443 -14.04 7.63 -14.01
N LEU A 444 -13.19 8.60 -14.32
CA LEU A 444 -13.21 9.39 -15.54
C LEU A 444 -11.98 9.07 -16.38
N CYS A 445 -12.17 8.59 -17.61
CA CYS A 445 -11.11 8.32 -18.56
C CYS A 445 -10.95 9.54 -19.49
N LEU A 446 -9.79 10.21 -19.38
CA LEU A 446 -9.48 11.41 -20.15
C LEU A 446 -8.63 11.05 -21.37
N PRO A 447 -8.92 11.60 -22.56
CA PRO A 447 -8.15 11.38 -23.77
C PRO A 447 -6.86 12.21 -23.77
N PHE A 448 -5.74 11.53 -24.01
CA PHE A 448 -4.42 12.14 -24.15
C PHE A 448 -3.85 11.85 -25.54
N MET A 449 -3.31 12.88 -26.17
CA MET A 449 -2.60 12.79 -27.44
C MET A 449 -1.11 12.76 -27.20
N GLU A 450 -0.43 11.92 -27.95
CA GLU A 450 1.03 11.90 -27.94
C GLU A 450 1.62 13.08 -28.72
N LYS A 451 2.52 13.81 -28.06
CA LYS A 451 3.24 14.93 -28.66
C LYS A 451 4.72 14.93 -28.21
N GLY A 452 5.55 14.22 -28.95
CA GLY A 452 6.93 13.99 -28.59
C GLY A 452 7.08 13.21 -27.28
N ILE A 453 7.75 13.78 -26.29
CA ILE A 453 7.95 13.18 -24.97
C ILE A 453 6.78 13.42 -23.99
N TYR A 454 5.72 14.11 -24.46
CA TYR A 454 4.56 14.43 -23.65
C TYR A 454 3.31 13.72 -24.14
N LEU A 455 2.42 13.45 -23.18
CA LEU A 455 0.99 13.21 -23.38
C LEU A 455 0.28 14.51 -23.03
N ARG A 456 -0.57 15.01 -23.94
CA ARG A 456 -1.38 16.23 -23.72
C ARG A 456 -2.84 15.86 -23.60
N GLU A 457 -3.47 16.30 -22.51
CA GLU A 457 -4.91 16.12 -22.34
C GLU A 457 -5.66 16.93 -23.40
N ALA A 458 -6.66 16.31 -24.05
CA ALA A 458 -7.23 16.81 -25.29
C ALA A 458 -7.98 18.16 -25.16
N GLN A 459 -8.61 18.42 -24.02
CA GLN A 459 -9.42 19.62 -23.78
C GLN A 459 -8.61 20.72 -23.08
N THR A 460 -7.85 20.38 -22.05
CA THR A 460 -7.13 21.36 -21.23
C THR A 460 -5.73 21.69 -21.75
N ASP A 461 -5.22 20.91 -22.72
CA ASP A 461 -3.84 20.93 -23.25
C ASP A 461 -2.75 20.78 -22.16
N LEU A 462 -3.13 20.33 -20.96
CA LEU A 462 -2.16 20.04 -19.92
C LEU A 462 -1.22 18.91 -20.36
N ALA A 463 0.08 19.12 -20.16
CA ALA A 463 1.12 18.20 -20.59
C ALA A 463 1.60 17.32 -19.40
N LEU A 464 1.71 16.02 -19.66
CA LEU A 464 2.26 15.02 -18.76
C LEU A 464 3.43 14.30 -19.46
N GLN A 465 4.57 14.21 -18.82
CA GLN A 465 5.74 13.51 -19.40
C GLN A 465 5.50 12.00 -19.44
N LYS A 466 5.75 11.37 -20.60
CA LYS A 466 5.58 9.91 -20.77
C LYS A 466 6.42 9.09 -19.79
N ASN A 467 7.67 9.52 -19.55
CA ASN A 467 8.58 8.84 -18.61
C ASN A 467 8.16 8.94 -17.11
N ALA A 468 7.17 9.77 -16.80
CA ALA A 468 6.60 9.82 -15.46
C ALA A 468 5.57 8.70 -15.20
N LEU A 469 5.20 7.97 -16.24
CA LEU A 469 4.17 6.94 -16.23
C LEU A 469 4.81 5.56 -16.42
N ASP A 470 4.10 4.54 -15.97
CA ASP A 470 4.37 3.13 -16.21
C ASP A 470 3.17 2.54 -16.96
N LEU A 471 3.18 2.69 -18.26
CA LEU A 471 2.05 2.37 -19.13
C LEU A 471 2.22 1.04 -19.89
N ASP A 472 3.30 0.30 -19.62
CA ASP A 472 3.63 -0.98 -20.25
C ASP A 472 3.01 -2.16 -19.51
#